data_9930e6d7a29387aa44f7343b8c547fc1
#
_entry.id   9930e6d7a29387aa44f7343b8c547fc1
#
_cell.length_a   1.000
_cell.length_b   1.000
_cell.length_c   1.000
_cell.angle_alpha   90.00
_cell.angle_beta   90.00
_cell.angle_gamma   90.00
#
_symmetry.space_group_name_H-M   'P 1'
#
loop_
_entity.id
_entity.type
_entity.pdbx_description
1 polymer ?
#
loop_
_entity_poly.entity_id
_entity_poly.type
_entity_poly.pdbx_seq_one_letter_code
_entity_poly.pdbx_strand_id
1 'polypeptide(L)'
;MQTLTHGGDWAGYRAEFGRDPLDFSANVSPLGLPGGVAKAITASLATADRYPDPLCRALREKLAAAEGVPAEWLLCGNGAADLIFRLALAEKPRTALVTAPTFAEYATALGTVDCRVERHFLREENDFAVTDAILDAVHPGIDLVFLCQPNNPTGQLARPALVEALLRRCEAVGAVLAVDECFLDFLPEGQSLSAKRLLSTSRKLIILKAFTK
;
A
#
# COMPACT_ATOMS: atom_id res chain seq x y z
N MET A 1 8.83 -26.99 -0.47
CA MET A 1 8.10 -26.16 -1.42
C MET A 1 7.91 -24.79 -0.79
N GLN A 2 8.38 -23.74 -1.41
CA GLN A 2 8.14 -22.38 -0.94
C GLN A 2 6.67 -22.07 -1.23
N THR A 3 5.87 -21.82 -0.21
CA THR A 3 4.46 -21.46 -0.37
C THR A 3 4.41 -20.03 -0.87
N LEU A 4 3.98 -19.82 -2.12
CA LEU A 4 3.76 -18.49 -2.66
C LEU A 4 2.56 -17.86 -1.94
N THR A 5 2.75 -16.66 -1.40
CA THR A 5 1.70 -15.89 -0.69
C THR A 5 0.91 -14.98 -1.63
N HIS A 6 1.36 -14.85 -2.89
CA HIS A 6 0.74 -14.00 -3.90
C HIS A 6 0.19 -14.80 -5.07
N GLY A 7 -0.89 -14.28 -5.66
CA GLY A 7 -1.41 -14.75 -6.92
C GLY A 7 -0.53 -14.36 -8.12
N GLY A 8 -0.92 -14.81 -9.32
CA GLY A 8 -0.25 -14.46 -10.57
C GLY A 8 0.93 -15.36 -10.93
N ASP A 9 1.09 -16.52 -10.31
CA ASP A 9 2.12 -17.51 -10.68
C ASP A 9 1.74 -18.29 -11.96
N TRP A 10 1.71 -17.56 -13.05
CA TRP A 10 1.42 -18.16 -14.37
C TRP A 10 2.50 -19.14 -14.83
N ALA A 11 3.76 -18.84 -14.49
CA ALA A 11 4.88 -19.70 -14.89
C ALA A 11 4.84 -21.05 -14.20
N GLY A 12 4.60 -21.06 -12.88
CA GLY A 12 4.43 -22.30 -12.11
C GLY A 12 3.23 -23.12 -12.58
N TYR A 13 2.09 -22.46 -12.77
CA TYR A 13 0.88 -23.12 -13.27
C TYR A 13 1.10 -23.73 -14.67
N ARG A 14 1.72 -22.98 -15.57
CA ARG A 14 2.04 -23.46 -16.93
C ARG A 14 3.02 -24.63 -16.91
N ALA A 15 4.01 -24.60 -16.02
CA ALA A 15 4.95 -25.70 -15.85
C ALA A 15 4.29 -26.97 -15.33
N GLU A 16 3.31 -26.85 -14.43
CA GLU A 16 2.61 -27.99 -13.82
C GLU A 16 1.51 -28.56 -14.75
N PHE A 17 0.71 -27.69 -15.40
CA PHE A 17 -0.50 -28.10 -16.12
C PHE A 17 -0.38 -27.97 -17.65
N GLY A 18 0.72 -27.44 -18.20
CA GLY A 18 0.95 -27.30 -19.64
C GLY A 18 0.04 -26.29 -20.35
N ARG A 19 -0.67 -25.45 -19.61
CA ARG A 19 -1.62 -24.45 -20.15
C ARG A 19 -1.65 -23.21 -19.28
N ASP A 20 -2.22 -22.12 -19.82
CA ASP A 20 -2.42 -20.88 -19.05
C ASP A 20 -3.55 -21.02 -18.03
N PRO A 21 -3.43 -20.42 -16.84
CA PRO A 21 -4.50 -20.39 -15.86
C PRO A 21 -5.64 -19.46 -16.29
N LEU A 22 -6.84 -19.76 -15.81
CA LEU A 22 -7.88 -18.74 -15.66
C LEU A 22 -7.62 -18.06 -14.33
N ASP A 23 -6.98 -16.89 -14.36
CA ASP A 23 -6.40 -16.25 -13.17
C ASP A 23 -7.41 -15.31 -12.48
N PHE A 24 -7.84 -15.69 -11.28
CA PHE A 24 -8.62 -14.86 -10.36
C PHE A 24 -7.80 -14.45 -9.12
N SER A 25 -6.49 -14.68 -9.13
CA SER A 25 -5.62 -14.48 -7.96
C SER A 25 -4.88 -13.14 -7.98
N ALA A 26 -4.80 -12.46 -9.13
CA ALA A 26 -4.10 -11.20 -9.29
C ALA A 26 -5.07 -10.02 -9.47
N ASN A 27 -4.91 -8.99 -8.62
CA ASN A 27 -5.68 -7.75 -8.72
C ASN A 27 -5.01 -6.79 -9.72
N VAL A 28 -5.24 -7.04 -11.01
CA VAL A 28 -4.76 -6.18 -12.11
C VAL A 28 -5.93 -5.73 -12.97
N SER A 29 -5.78 -4.59 -13.66
CA SER A 29 -6.81 -4.08 -14.54
C SER A 29 -7.16 -5.08 -15.65
N PRO A 30 -8.42 -5.46 -15.82
CA PRO A 30 -8.86 -6.36 -16.92
C PRO A 30 -8.77 -5.67 -18.28
N LEU A 31 -8.61 -4.35 -18.34
CA LEU A 31 -8.49 -3.57 -19.57
C LEU A 31 -7.09 -3.64 -20.19
N GLY A 32 -6.14 -4.26 -19.49
CA GLY A 32 -4.76 -4.37 -19.94
C GLY A 32 -3.99 -3.06 -19.88
N LEU A 33 -2.85 -3.03 -20.59
CA LEU A 33 -1.96 -1.87 -20.60
C LEU A 33 -2.55 -0.72 -21.46
N PRO A 34 -2.73 0.49 -20.92
CA PRO A 34 -3.21 1.64 -21.70
C PRO A 34 -2.27 1.96 -22.88
N GLY A 35 -2.84 2.26 -24.06
CA GLY A 35 -2.06 2.48 -25.28
C GLY A 35 -1.05 3.62 -25.18
N GLY A 36 -1.36 4.66 -24.39
CA GLY A 36 -0.42 5.76 -24.11
C GLY A 36 0.79 5.30 -23.29
N VAL A 37 0.58 4.42 -22.33
CA VAL A 37 1.65 3.81 -21.50
C VAL A 37 2.53 2.92 -22.37
N ALA A 38 1.93 2.05 -23.21
CA ALA A 38 2.68 1.21 -24.15
C ALA A 38 3.60 2.03 -25.06
N LYS A 39 3.09 3.13 -25.63
CA LYS A 39 3.90 4.06 -26.46
C LYS A 39 5.04 4.69 -25.67
N ALA A 40 4.79 5.14 -24.44
CA ALA A 40 5.81 5.75 -23.59
C ALA A 40 6.92 4.75 -23.22
N ILE A 41 6.57 3.51 -22.89
CA ILE A 41 7.53 2.43 -22.63
C ILE A 41 8.39 2.19 -23.88
N THR A 42 7.77 2.03 -25.06
CA THR A 42 8.50 1.83 -26.31
C THR A 42 9.47 2.98 -26.60
N ALA A 43 9.04 4.22 -26.41
CA ALA A 43 9.88 5.40 -26.59
C ALA A 43 11.06 5.44 -25.60
N SER A 44 10.88 4.97 -24.37
CA SER A 44 11.93 4.95 -23.36
C SER A 44 13.08 3.98 -23.65
N LEU A 45 12.87 2.99 -24.53
CA LEU A 45 13.92 2.03 -24.93
C LEU A 45 15.12 2.75 -25.58
N ALA A 46 14.92 3.91 -26.23
CA ALA A 46 15.99 4.69 -26.83
C ALA A 46 17.04 5.22 -25.81
N THR A 47 16.72 5.19 -24.52
CA THR A 47 17.58 5.66 -23.42
C THR A 47 17.80 4.59 -22.34
N ALA A 48 17.43 3.33 -22.62
CA ALA A 48 17.53 2.24 -21.65
C ALA A 48 18.98 1.86 -21.27
N ASP A 49 19.95 2.31 -22.06
CA ASP A 49 21.39 2.20 -21.80
C ASP A 49 21.93 3.22 -20.77
N ARG A 50 21.08 4.13 -20.29
CA ARG A 50 21.47 5.20 -19.37
C ARG A 50 20.98 4.91 -17.96
N TYR A 51 21.73 5.37 -16.95
CA TYR A 51 21.24 5.37 -15.58
C TYR A 51 19.99 6.26 -15.46
N PRO A 52 18.94 5.78 -14.79
CA PRO A 52 17.77 6.60 -14.50
C PRO A 52 18.12 7.74 -13.54
N ASP A 53 17.26 8.77 -13.49
CA ASP A 53 17.41 9.82 -12.47
C ASP A 53 17.20 9.22 -11.07
N PRO A 54 18.26 9.19 -10.22
CA PRO A 54 18.18 8.54 -8.91
C PRO A 54 17.22 9.23 -7.93
N LEU A 55 16.85 10.48 -8.20
CA LEU A 55 15.90 11.26 -7.40
C LEU A 55 14.51 11.29 -8.01
N CYS A 56 14.28 10.66 -9.17
CA CYS A 56 12.99 10.63 -9.87
C CYS A 56 12.36 12.03 -10.04
N ARG A 57 13.16 13.09 -10.32
CA ARG A 57 12.72 14.49 -10.26
C ARG A 57 11.51 14.76 -11.16
N ALA A 58 11.62 14.43 -12.45
CA ALA A 58 10.53 14.65 -13.39
C ALA A 58 9.26 13.86 -13.04
N LEU A 59 9.40 12.64 -12.49
CA LEU A 59 8.26 11.85 -12.03
C LEU A 59 7.61 12.48 -10.79
N ARG A 60 8.43 12.89 -9.80
CA ARG A 60 7.93 13.53 -8.58
C ARG A 60 7.18 14.84 -8.87
N GLU A 61 7.68 15.67 -9.79
CA GLU A 61 7.00 16.90 -10.20
C GLU A 61 5.64 16.62 -10.84
N LYS A 62 5.54 15.63 -11.74
CA LYS A 62 4.27 15.23 -12.34
C LYS A 62 3.29 14.65 -11.31
N LEU A 63 3.78 13.82 -10.40
CA LEU A 63 2.95 13.27 -9.33
C LEU A 63 2.49 14.35 -8.35
N ALA A 64 3.36 15.28 -8.00
CA ALA A 64 3.04 16.42 -7.15
C ALA A 64 1.88 17.23 -7.73
N ALA A 65 1.94 17.53 -9.03
CA ALA A 65 0.87 18.25 -9.73
C ALA A 65 -0.44 17.45 -9.78
N ALA A 66 -0.36 16.12 -9.99
CA ALA A 66 -1.54 15.26 -10.08
C ALA A 66 -2.21 15.05 -8.72
N GLU A 67 -1.41 14.88 -7.65
CA GLU A 67 -1.90 14.60 -6.30
C GLU A 67 -2.17 15.87 -5.48
N GLY A 68 -1.70 17.04 -5.93
CA GLY A 68 -1.86 18.30 -5.21
C GLY A 68 -1.04 18.36 -3.92
N VAL A 69 0.17 17.78 -3.91
CA VAL A 69 1.09 17.77 -2.77
C VAL A 69 2.48 18.27 -3.20
N PRO A 70 3.32 18.79 -2.28
CA PRO A 70 4.68 19.18 -2.59
C PRO A 70 5.54 18.01 -3.10
N ALA A 71 6.40 18.24 -4.11
CA ALA A 71 7.24 17.19 -4.68
C ALA A 71 8.24 16.61 -3.67
N GLU A 72 8.69 17.40 -2.70
CA GLU A 72 9.55 16.97 -1.60
C GLU A 72 8.88 15.98 -0.63
N TRP A 73 7.56 15.88 -0.65
CA TRP A 73 6.80 14.90 0.16
C TRP A 73 6.69 13.53 -0.53
N LEU A 74 7.16 13.41 -1.77
CA LEU A 74 7.01 12.19 -2.57
C LEU A 74 8.29 11.37 -2.60
N LEU A 75 8.17 10.08 -2.36
CA LEU A 75 9.18 9.06 -2.58
C LEU A 75 8.68 8.06 -3.61
N CYS A 76 9.47 7.84 -4.67
CA CYS A 76 9.15 6.84 -5.69
C CYS A 76 9.85 5.50 -5.40
N GLY A 77 9.18 4.41 -5.73
CA GLY A 77 9.71 3.05 -5.59
C GLY A 77 9.18 2.12 -6.68
N ASN A 78 9.68 0.90 -6.71
CA ASN A 78 9.27 -0.15 -7.65
C ASN A 78 7.98 -0.85 -7.17
N GLY A 79 6.87 -0.11 -7.21
CA GLY A 79 5.58 -0.53 -6.67
C GLY A 79 5.47 -0.37 -5.16
N ALA A 80 4.27 -0.64 -4.63
CA ALA A 80 3.99 -0.50 -3.21
C ALA A 80 4.82 -1.44 -2.34
N ALA A 81 5.09 -2.66 -2.80
CA ALA A 81 5.88 -3.63 -2.03
C ALA A 81 7.29 -3.09 -1.70
N ASP A 82 8.01 -2.53 -2.69
CA ASP A 82 9.31 -1.90 -2.44
C ASP A 82 9.23 -0.79 -1.37
N LEU A 83 8.20 0.05 -1.43
CA LEU A 83 7.99 1.12 -0.44
C LEU A 83 7.64 0.59 0.95
N ILE A 84 6.86 -0.49 1.05
CA ILE A 84 6.53 -1.15 2.32
C ILE A 84 7.80 -1.70 2.98
N PHE A 85 8.66 -2.41 2.23
CA PHE A 85 9.93 -2.90 2.76
C PHE A 85 10.87 -1.76 3.17
N ARG A 86 10.98 -0.70 2.36
CA ARG A 86 11.77 0.49 2.70
C ARG A 86 11.26 1.19 3.96
N LEU A 87 9.92 1.27 4.13
CA LEU A 87 9.32 1.84 5.34
C LEU A 87 9.69 1.01 6.57
N ALA A 88 9.56 -0.31 6.51
CA ALA A 88 9.94 -1.20 7.60
C ALA A 88 11.44 -1.04 7.96
N LEU A 89 12.31 -0.97 6.95
CA LEU A 89 13.76 -0.78 7.14
C LEU A 89 14.12 0.59 7.69
N ALA A 90 13.37 1.64 7.33
CA ALA A 90 13.63 3.00 7.80
C ALA A 90 13.14 3.22 9.23
N GLU A 91 11.92 2.80 9.54
CA GLU A 91 11.28 2.98 10.85
C GLU A 91 11.79 1.97 11.89
N LYS A 92 12.16 0.76 11.47
CA LYS A 92 12.60 -0.36 12.33
C LYS A 92 11.69 -0.52 13.56
N PRO A 93 10.37 -0.66 13.35
CA PRO A 93 9.43 -0.73 14.46
C PRO A 93 9.71 -2.01 15.28
N ARG A 94 9.62 -1.91 16.60
CA ARG A 94 9.69 -3.08 17.49
C ARG A 94 8.38 -3.83 17.50
N THR A 95 7.28 -3.10 17.44
CA THR A 95 5.93 -3.65 17.38
C THR A 95 5.09 -2.87 16.37
N ALA A 96 4.41 -3.60 15.49
CA ALA A 96 3.50 -3.00 14.53
C ALA A 96 2.12 -3.65 14.61
N LEU A 97 1.08 -2.87 14.36
CA LEU A 97 -0.31 -3.31 14.27
C LEU A 97 -0.73 -3.41 12.80
N VAL A 98 -1.32 -4.53 12.43
CA VAL A 98 -1.96 -4.74 11.13
C VAL A 98 -3.38 -5.27 11.32
N THR A 99 -4.28 -5.02 10.39
CA THR A 99 -5.58 -5.73 10.36
C THR A 99 -5.40 -7.17 9.88
N ALA A 100 -6.37 -8.05 10.15
CA ALA A 100 -6.40 -9.43 9.65
C ALA A 100 -7.85 -9.84 9.33
N PRO A 101 -8.16 -10.22 8.07
CA PRO A 101 -7.23 -10.33 6.94
C PRO A 101 -6.79 -8.97 6.38
N THR A 102 -5.57 -8.90 5.82
CA THR A 102 -5.06 -7.76 5.06
C THR A 102 -3.94 -8.21 4.12
N PHE A 103 -3.32 -7.27 3.40
CA PHE A 103 -2.24 -7.55 2.46
C PHE A 103 -1.02 -8.17 3.16
N ALA A 104 -0.58 -9.33 2.69
CA ALA A 104 0.42 -10.16 3.36
C ALA A 104 1.80 -9.49 3.46
N GLU A 105 2.14 -8.60 2.51
CA GLU A 105 3.45 -7.95 2.45
C GLU A 105 3.77 -7.09 3.67
N TYR A 106 2.77 -6.57 4.39
CA TYR A 106 3.05 -5.82 5.62
C TYR A 106 3.77 -6.69 6.64
N ALA A 107 3.22 -7.88 6.92
CA ALA A 107 3.83 -8.80 7.88
C ALA A 107 5.17 -9.36 7.37
N THR A 108 5.29 -9.59 6.07
CA THR A 108 6.53 -10.06 5.43
C THR A 108 7.63 -9.01 5.59
N ALA A 109 7.36 -7.75 5.27
CA ALA A 109 8.32 -6.66 5.40
C ALA A 109 8.72 -6.41 6.85
N LEU A 110 7.75 -6.42 7.78
CA LEU A 110 7.99 -6.27 9.21
C LEU A 110 8.85 -7.41 9.77
N GLY A 111 8.69 -8.64 9.25
CA GLY A 111 9.52 -9.77 9.61
C GLY A 111 11.00 -9.61 9.24
N THR A 112 11.33 -8.81 8.21
CA THR A 112 12.74 -8.56 7.82
C THR A 112 13.52 -7.69 8.81
N VAL A 113 12.83 -7.05 9.74
CA VAL A 113 13.41 -6.19 10.79
C VAL A 113 13.12 -6.72 12.20
N ASP A 114 12.77 -7.99 12.32
CA ASP A 114 12.43 -8.67 13.59
C ASP A 114 11.30 -7.96 14.37
N CYS A 115 10.38 -7.31 13.65
CA CYS A 115 9.26 -6.61 14.25
C CYS A 115 8.20 -7.60 14.75
N ARG A 116 7.72 -7.39 15.98
CA ARG A 116 6.55 -8.08 16.50
C ARG A 116 5.29 -7.56 15.83
N VAL A 117 4.55 -8.45 15.15
CA VAL A 117 3.31 -8.10 14.46
C VAL A 117 2.11 -8.46 15.31
N GLU A 118 1.39 -7.44 15.77
CA GLU A 118 0.08 -7.58 16.41
C GLU A 118 -1.02 -7.49 15.37
N ARG A 119 -2.09 -8.29 15.55
CA ARG A 119 -3.19 -8.36 14.56
C ARG A 119 -4.50 -7.95 15.18
N HIS A 120 -5.15 -6.97 14.57
CA HIS A 120 -6.54 -6.63 14.84
C HIS A 120 -7.43 -7.46 13.89
N PHE A 121 -8.10 -8.48 14.42
CA PHE A 121 -8.93 -9.38 13.61
C PHE A 121 -10.24 -8.70 13.23
N LEU A 122 -10.45 -8.56 11.91
CA LEU A 122 -11.72 -8.12 11.35
C LEU A 122 -12.75 -9.24 11.46
N ARG A 123 -14.01 -8.88 11.61
CA ARG A 123 -15.07 -9.82 11.93
C ARG A 123 -16.08 -9.94 10.79
N GLU A 124 -16.53 -11.18 10.53
CA GLU A 124 -17.53 -11.49 9.52
C GLU A 124 -18.86 -10.76 9.82
N GLU A 125 -19.24 -10.64 11.09
CA GLU A 125 -20.47 -9.95 11.51
C GLU A 125 -20.50 -8.47 11.11
N ASN A 126 -19.33 -7.88 10.81
CA ASN A 126 -19.18 -6.52 10.33
C ASN A 126 -18.73 -6.49 8.85
N ASP A 127 -18.96 -7.57 8.12
CA ASP A 127 -18.51 -7.72 6.72
C ASP A 127 -17.02 -7.42 6.55
N PHE A 128 -16.21 -7.81 7.53
CA PHE A 128 -14.77 -7.53 7.62
C PHE A 128 -14.40 -6.05 7.50
N ALA A 129 -15.31 -5.15 7.84
CA ALA A 129 -14.99 -3.72 7.89
C ALA A 129 -14.14 -3.39 9.12
N VAL A 130 -13.27 -2.38 8.97
CA VAL A 130 -12.56 -1.81 10.11
C VAL A 130 -13.50 -0.96 10.94
N THR A 131 -13.66 -1.30 12.21
CA THR A 131 -14.53 -0.58 13.16
C THR A 131 -13.72 0.25 14.15
N ASP A 132 -14.41 1.05 14.97
CA ASP A 132 -13.78 1.88 16.01
C ASP A 132 -12.98 1.05 17.04
N ALA A 133 -13.26 -0.26 17.15
CA ALA A 133 -12.53 -1.19 18.02
C ALA A 133 -11.00 -1.25 17.70
N ILE A 134 -10.58 -0.87 16.48
CA ILE A 134 -9.15 -0.78 16.15
C ILE A 134 -8.42 0.26 17.01
N LEU A 135 -9.11 1.29 17.48
CA LEU A 135 -8.50 2.35 18.29
C LEU A 135 -7.98 1.81 19.63
N ASP A 136 -8.64 0.81 20.20
CA ASP A 136 -8.23 0.16 21.45
C ASP A 136 -6.98 -0.73 21.24
N ALA A 137 -6.79 -1.24 20.03
CA ALA A 137 -5.60 -2.01 19.69
C ALA A 137 -4.32 -1.14 19.52
N VAL A 138 -4.47 0.18 19.35
CA VAL A 138 -3.34 1.11 19.31
C VAL A 138 -2.99 1.55 20.72
N HIS A 139 -2.10 0.83 21.37
CA HIS A 139 -1.63 1.08 22.75
C HIS A 139 -0.19 1.59 22.78
N PRO A 140 0.29 2.16 23.91
CA PRO A 140 1.71 2.50 24.09
C PRO A 140 2.61 1.28 23.86
N GLY A 141 3.57 1.41 22.95
CA GLY A 141 4.44 0.29 22.52
C GLY A 141 4.19 -0.15 21.07
N ILE A 142 3.11 0.30 20.42
CA ILE A 142 2.97 0.22 18.97
C ILE A 142 3.80 1.34 18.34
N ASP A 143 4.69 1.00 17.41
CA ASP A 143 5.55 1.93 16.69
C ASP A 143 5.02 2.27 15.30
N LEU A 144 4.32 1.32 14.66
CA LEU A 144 3.78 1.45 13.29
C LEU A 144 2.41 0.76 13.16
N VAL A 145 1.49 1.41 12.47
CA VAL A 145 0.18 0.85 12.12
C VAL A 145 0.04 0.84 10.60
N PHE A 146 -0.30 -0.30 9.98
CA PHE A 146 -0.72 -0.38 8.58
C PHE A 146 -2.24 -0.47 8.49
N LEU A 147 -2.82 0.40 7.68
CA LEU A 147 -4.24 0.38 7.29
C LEU A 147 -4.36 0.31 5.77
N CYS A 148 -4.89 -0.79 5.24
CA CYS A 148 -5.18 -0.94 3.81
C CYS A 148 -6.55 -0.34 3.49
N GLN A 149 -6.61 0.57 2.52
CA GLN A 149 -7.78 1.42 2.27
C GLN A 149 -7.99 1.68 0.76
N PRO A 150 -8.92 0.99 0.06
CA PRO A 150 -9.72 -0.17 0.51
C PRO A 150 -8.88 -1.36 0.93
N ASN A 151 -9.37 -2.15 1.89
CA ASN A 151 -8.64 -3.30 2.38
C ASN A 151 -8.56 -4.43 1.34
N ASN A 152 -7.38 -4.94 1.10
CA ASN A 152 -7.16 -6.15 0.34
C ASN A 152 -6.97 -7.33 1.34
N PRO A 153 -7.83 -8.37 1.35
CA PRO A 153 -8.70 -8.80 0.26
C PRO A 153 -10.17 -8.41 0.40
N THR A 154 -10.62 -7.76 1.47
CA THR A 154 -12.04 -7.63 1.79
C THR A 154 -12.78 -6.56 0.96
N GLY A 155 -12.03 -5.63 0.34
CA GLY A 155 -12.61 -4.51 -0.41
C GLY A 155 -13.25 -3.43 0.47
N GLN A 156 -13.27 -3.61 1.79
CA GLN A 156 -13.93 -2.70 2.72
C GLN A 156 -13.16 -1.40 2.92
N LEU A 157 -13.90 -0.31 3.06
CA LEU A 157 -13.40 1.03 3.34
C LEU A 157 -13.58 1.40 4.80
N ALA A 158 -12.53 1.90 5.44
CA ALA A 158 -12.67 2.59 6.70
C ALA A 158 -13.27 3.99 6.47
N ARG A 159 -14.18 4.41 7.35
CA ARG A 159 -14.77 5.74 7.29
C ARG A 159 -13.70 6.81 7.46
N PRO A 160 -13.72 7.95 6.71
CA PRO A 160 -12.72 9.01 6.85
C PRO A 160 -12.55 9.50 8.30
N ALA A 161 -13.63 9.60 9.05
CA ALA A 161 -13.58 9.97 10.47
C ALA A 161 -12.82 8.94 11.34
N LEU A 162 -12.90 7.65 11.00
CA LEU A 162 -12.12 6.61 11.69
C LEU A 162 -10.64 6.71 11.35
N VAL A 163 -10.29 6.97 10.09
CA VAL A 163 -8.88 7.18 9.68
C VAL A 163 -8.27 8.37 10.43
N GLU A 164 -9.01 9.47 10.59
CA GLU A 164 -8.59 10.60 11.42
C GLU A 164 -8.43 10.24 12.90
N ALA A 165 -9.38 9.51 13.46
CA ALA A 165 -9.31 9.07 14.84
C ALA A 165 -8.11 8.14 15.07
N LEU A 166 -7.86 7.23 14.12
CA LEU A 166 -6.72 6.33 14.15
C LEU A 166 -5.39 7.09 14.08
N LEU A 167 -5.29 8.11 13.20
CA LEU A 167 -4.12 8.97 13.15
C LEU A 167 -3.87 9.67 14.48
N ARG A 168 -4.90 10.32 15.06
CA ARG A 168 -4.79 10.96 16.39
C ARG A 168 -4.37 9.96 17.46
N ARG A 169 -4.88 8.73 17.40
CA ARG A 169 -4.50 7.69 18.36
C ARG A 169 -3.05 7.26 18.18
N CYS A 170 -2.58 7.11 16.94
CA CYS A 170 -1.17 6.84 16.63
C CYS A 170 -0.26 7.97 17.17
N GLU A 171 -0.62 9.23 16.92
CA GLU A 171 0.14 10.39 17.43
C GLU A 171 0.24 10.39 18.94
N ALA A 172 -0.87 10.10 19.63
CA ALA A 172 -0.91 10.07 21.10
C ALA A 172 0.04 9.03 21.72
N VAL A 173 0.34 7.93 21.00
CA VAL A 173 1.28 6.90 21.45
C VAL A 173 2.66 7.00 20.79
N GLY A 174 2.86 7.95 19.85
CA GLY A 174 4.10 8.17 19.12
C GLY A 174 4.29 7.26 17.90
N ALA A 175 3.26 6.47 17.53
CA ALA A 175 3.29 5.58 16.38
C ALA A 175 3.17 6.32 15.06
N VAL A 176 3.64 5.68 13.96
CA VAL A 176 3.40 6.10 12.57
C VAL A 176 2.17 5.37 12.05
N LEU A 177 1.29 6.07 11.32
CA LEU A 177 0.20 5.47 10.56
C LEU A 177 0.59 5.42 9.07
N ALA A 178 0.66 4.22 8.49
CA ALA A 178 0.81 4.00 7.07
C ALA A 178 -0.54 3.59 6.48
N VAL A 179 -1.14 4.44 5.65
CA VAL A 179 -2.39 4.17 4.93
C VAL A 179 -2.06 3.75 3.52
N ASP A 180 -2.41 2.51 3.17
CA ASP A 180 -2.20 1.98 1.82
C ASP A 180 -3.45 2.23 0.96
N GLU A 181 -3.35 3.22 0.10
CA GLU A 181 -4.40 3.67 -0.83
C GLU A 181 -4.20 3.14 -2.26
N CYS A 182 -3.48 2.02 -2.44
CA CYS A 182 -3.18 1.47 -3.77
C CYS A 182 -4.43 1.12 -4.60
N PHE A 183 -5.57 0.89 -3.95
CA PHE A 183 -6.84 0.59 -4.61
C PHE A 183 -7.85 1.75 -4.57
N LEU A 184 -7.51 2.87 -3.94
CA LEU A 184 -8.47 3.95 -3.73
C LEU A 184 -8.90 4.62 -5.04
N ASP A 185 -8.01 4.71 -6.01
CA ASP A 185 -8.28 5.34 -7.31
C ASP A 185 -9.25 4.52 -8.20
N PHE A 186 -9.63 3.29 -7.81
CA PHE A 186 -10.70 2.52 -8.45
C PHE A 186 -12.11 2.99 -8.05
N LEU A 187 -12.22 3.82 -7.03
CA LEU A 187 -13.49 4.36 -6.57
C LEU A 187 -13.75 5.71 -7.25
N PRO A 188 -15.00 5.97 -7.71
CA PRO A 188 -15.36 7.26 -8.33
C PRO A 188 -15.04 8.46 -7.41
N GLU A 189 -15.18 8.29 -6.10
CA GLU A 189 -14.95 9.33 -5.09
C GLU A 189 -13.60 9.17 -4.37
N GLY A 190 -12.69 8.31 -4.89
CA GLY A 190 -11.47 7.94 -4.21
C GLY A 190 -10.61 9.12 -3.76
N GLN A 191 -10.50 10.15 -4.58
CA GLN A 191 -9.73 11.34 -4.23
C GLN A 191 -10.29 12.09 -3.00
N SER A 192 -11.62 12.14 -2.83
CA SER A 192 -12.25 12.78 -1.67
C SER A 192 -12.13 11.95 -0.39
N LEU A 193 -11.94 10.63 -0.53
CA LEU A 193 -11.78 9.68 0.57
C LEU A 193 -10.33 9.55 1.04
N SER A 194 -9.37 10.08 0.26
CA SER A 194 -7.94 9.98 0.58
C SER A 194 -7.60 10.69 1.89
N ALA A 195 -6.73 10.07 2.66
CA ALA A 195 -6.15 10.65 3.87
C ALA A 195 -5.12 11.77 3.56
N LYS A 196 -4.80 12.04 2.29
CA LYS A 196 -3.79 13.03 1.89
C LYS A 196 -4.05 14.44 2.44
N ARG A 197 -5.33 14.80 2.69
CA ARG A 197 -5.71 16.07 3.34
C ARG A 197 -5.11 16.23 4.75
N LEU A 198 -4.72 15.13 5.40
CA LEU A 198 -4.13 15.12 6.74
C LEU A 198 -2.60 15.24 6.72
N LEU A 199 -1.94 15.10 5.57
CA LEU A 199 -0.47 15.17 5.46
C LEU A 199 0.11 16.51 5.92
N SER A 200 -0.63 17.61 5.69
CA SER A 200 -0.19 18.95 6.12
C SER A 200 -0.26 19.17 7.64
N THR A 201 -1.03 18.34 8.34
CA THR A 201 -1.29 18.49 9.78
C THR A 201 -0.55 17.47 10.64
N SER A 202 -0.02 16.41 10.03
CA SER A 202 0.65 15.35 10.78
C SER A 202 1.97 14.92 10.12
N ARG A 203 2.99 14.71 10.94
CA ARG A 203 4.26 14.09 10.54
C ARG A 203 4.29 12.57 10.82
N LYS A 204 3.19 12.04 11.33
CA LYS A 204 3.03 10.62 11.67
C LYS A 204 2.17 9.86 10.66
N LEU A 205 1.86 10.47 9.50
CA LEU A 205 1.08 9.88 8.43
C LEU A 205 1.96 9.64 7.20
N ILE A 206 1.88 8.42 6.69
CA ILE A 206 2.46 8.02 5.39
C ILE A 206 1.33 7.45 4.54
N ILE A 207 1.30 7.81 3.25
CA ILE A 207 0.32 7.27 2.30
C ILE A 207 1.08 6.52 1.22
N LEU A 208 0.68 5.27 0.98
CA LEU A 208 1.19 4.44 -0.10
C LEU A 208 0.20 4.49 -1.27
N LYS A 209 0.70 4.68 -2.49
CA LYS A 209 -0.09 4.63 -3.73
C LYS A 209 0.66 3.80 -4.78
N ALA A 210 -0.08 3.21 -5.72
CA ALA A 210 0.50 2.43 -6.80
C ALA A 210 -0.23 2.69 -8.12
N PHE A 211 0.53 2.70 -9.21
CA PHE A 211 0.01 2.85 -10.59
C PHE A 211 0.02 1.51 -11.36
N THR A 212 0.30 0.42 -10.68
CA THR A 212 0.48 -0.91 -11.27
C THR A 212 -0.74 -1.83 -11.09
N LYS A 213 -1.90 -1.26 -10.76
CA LYS A 213 -3.14 -2.00 -10.53
C LYS A 213 -4.11 -1.87 -11.70
#